data_6cd1becebafabf3f2c9730c2a7837c78
#
_entry.id   6cd1becebafabf3f2c9730c2a7837c78
#
_cell.length_a   1.000
_cell.length_b   1.000
_cell.length_c   1.000
_cell.angle_alpha   90.00
_cell.angle_beta   90.00
_cell.angle_gamma   90.00
#
_symmetry.space_group_name_H-M   'P 1'
#
loop_
_entity.id
_entity.type
_entity.pdbx_description
1 polymer ?
#
loop_
_entity_poly.entity_id
_entity_poly.type
_entity_poly.pdbx_seq_one_letter_code
_entity_poly.pdbx_strand_id
1 'polypeptide(L)'
;MCLTGVDYFSTLGYQPGIAFLAAGALAPIATVILVLLTLFGALPVYSKVAAASPDGQGSISMLEDLLPRWRGKALVLVLLGFAATDFIITITLSAADATEHIIHNPFVPHMFDHPVGVTIVLLAALGAVFIKGFKEAIGIAVVIVAIYLALNVFLIGHGLLEIFRHPEYVPRWTNALYTQHGNPVMMLALALLVFPKLALGLSGFETGVAVMPLVAGDRVRNTRKMLRSAALIMSVALIGSSVVTTLLIPPAAFAEGGEASGRALAYLAHHYHGELFGTIYDISTIAILWFAGASAMAGLLNLVPRYLPRYGMAPEWTRATRPLVTLFTAITFLITVIFKANVAAQGGAYATGVLVLMTSAAVAVTLALWRASSRSWIPFGVITLIFGYTTVTNVIERPDGVKIAAWFIVTIVVTSLISRVLRSTELRVLGVTADPLAQSFLQEVAHSPIRIIANRPDSGLFDEYAHKLREAQETHHLPPNTRVLFVEVRPSDASAFSEVLNVAGADIGGHHVLRCASPAIPNAIAALLLFIRDETKQIPHAYFGWTEGNPIVYLLKFLAFGEGDTAPVTREVLRQAEHDPELRPRIHIG
;
A
#
# COMPACT_ATOMS: atom_id res chain seq x y z
N MET A 1 -7.59 -18.07 -4.98
CA MET A 1 -6.72 -18.28 -6.16
C MET A 1 -7.18 -17.44 -7.34
N CYS A 2 -8.43 -17.47 -7.75
CA CYS A 2 -8.86 -16.74 -8.94
C CYS A 2 -8.97 -15.22 -8.73
N LEU A 3 -9.48 -14.72 -7.60
CA LEU A 3 -9.57 -13.28 -7.34
C LEU A 3 -8.19 -12.59 -7.35
N THR A 4 -7.16 -13.29 -6.89
CA THR A 4 -5.78 -12.79 -6.83
C THR A 4 -5.05 -12.87 -8.17
N GLY A 5 -5.48 -13.76 -9.07
CA GLY A 5 -4.91 -13.91 -10.41
C GLY A 5 -5.64 -13.10 -11.48
N VAL A 6 -6.87 -12.64 -11.19
CA VAL A 6 -7.71 -11.93 -12.17
C VAL A 6 -7.02 -10.69 -12.72
N ASP A 7 -6.43 -9.87 -11.84
CA ASP A 7 -5.70 -8.67 -12.22
C ASP A 7 -4.53 -9.01 -13.18
N TYR A 8 -3.82 -10.11 -12.92
CA TYR A 8 -2.74 -10.54 -13.80
C TYR A 8 -3.27 -11.11 -15.13
N PHE A 9 -4.30 -11.94 -15.10
CA PHE A 9 -4.87 -12.53 -16.32
C PHE A 9 -5.55 -11.50 -17.23
N SER A 10 -6.15 -10.46 -16.65
CA SER A 10 -6.80 -9.38 -17.41
C SER A 10 -5.83 -8.61 -18.31
N THR A 11 -4.53 -8.64 -18.00
CA THR A 11 -3.52 -7.96 -18.82
C THR A 11 -3.44 -8.49 -20.24
N LEU A 12 -3.91 -9.71 -20.51
CA LEU A 12 -4.02 -10.22 -21.88
C LEU A 12 -4.97 -9.39 -22.76
N GLY A 13 -5.93 -8.67 -22.18
CA GLY A 13 -6.85 -7.80 -22.93
C GLY A 13 -6.09 -6.68 -23.65
N TYR A 14 -5.21 -5.99 -22.96
CA TYR A 14 -4.55 -4.77 -23.46
C TYR A 14 -3.05 -4.94 -23.76
N GLN A 15 -2.34 -5.85 -23.08
CA GLN A 15 -0.89 -5.97 -23.16
C GLN A 15 -0.35 -6.25 -24.58
N PRO A 16 -0.95 -7.12 -25.42
CA PRO A 16 -0.45 -7.37 -26.76
C PRO A 16 -0.49 -6.13 -27.65
N GLY A 17 -1.57 -5.34 -27.56
CA GLY A 17 -1.71 -4.06 -28.28
C GLY A 17 -0.67 -3.04 -27.82
N ILE A 18 -0.48 -2.89 -26.50
CA ILE A 18 0.53 -1.99 -25.92
C ILE A 18 1.94 -2.43 -26.32
N ALA A 19 2.23 -3.73 -26.34
CA ALA A 19 3.52 -4.25 -26.77
C ALA A 19 3.81 -3.92 -28.22
N PHE A 20 2.82 -4.07 -29.11
CA PHE A 20 2.99 -3.71 -30.51
C PHE A 20 3.18 -2.20 -30.73
N LEU A 21 2.38 -1.36 -30.06
CA LEU A 21 2.52 0.10 -30.14
C LEU A 21 3.88 0.59 -29.61
N ALA A 22 4.42 -0.07 -28.58
CA ALA A 22 5.70 0.30 -27.99
C ALA A 22 6.92 -0.20 -28.78
N ALA A 23 6.86 -1.41 -29.34
CA ALA A 23 8.00 -2.14 -29.90
C ALA A 23 7.84 -2.55 -31.38
N GLY A 24 6.67 -2.36 -31.98
CA GLY A 24 6.41 -2.75 -33.37
C GLY A 24 6.75 -4.22 -33.63
N ALA A 25 7.54 -4.49 -34.64
CA ALA A 25 7.99 -5.84 -34.97
C ALA A 25 8.85 -6.49 -33.88
N LEU A 26 9.46 -5.72 -32.97
CA LEU A 26 10.22 -6.22 -31.82
C LEU A 26 9.32 -6.70 -30.66
N ALA A 27 8.01 -6.50 -30.70
CA ALA A 27 7.10 -6.83 -29.60
C ALA A 27 7.26 -8.26 -29.06
N PRO A 28 7.38 -9.33 -29.88
CA PRO A 28 7.61 -10.68 -29.37
C PRO A 28 8.94 -10.81 -28.59
N ILE A 29 10.02 -10.18 -29.06
CA ILE A 29 11.34 -10.23 -28.40
C ILE A 29 11.28 -9.47 -27.07
N ALA A 30 10.71 -8.27 -27.06
CA ALA A 30 10.55 -7.48 -25.83
C ALA A 30 9.63 -8.18 -24.82
N THR A 31 8.59 -8.89 -25.27
CA THR A 31 7.72 -9.70 -24.42
C THR A 31 8.46 -10.90 -23.81
N VAL A 32 9.36 -11.55 -24.55
CA VAL A 32 10.22 -12.61 -23.97
C VAL A 32 11.12 -12.05 -22.85
N ILE A 33 11.71 -10.88 -23.02
CA ILE A 33 12.50 -10.22 -21.98
C ILE A 33 11.64 -9.93 -20.74
N LEU A 34 10.43 -9.39 -20.93
CA LEU A 34 9.47 -9.17 -19.87
C LEU A 34 9.13 -10.46 -19.11
N VAL A 35 8.87 -11.54 -19.83
CA VAL A 35 8.56 -12.87 -19.24
C VAL A 35 9.75 -13.42 -18.46
N LEU A 36 10.97 -13.26 -18.95
CA LEU A 36 12.18 -13.66 -18.21
C LEU A 36 12.31 -12.86 -16.91
N LEU A 37 12.08 -11.55 -16.95
CA LEU A 37 12.06 -10.70 -15.76
C LEU A 37 10.93 -11.10 -14.80
N THR A 38 9.77 -11.51 -15.32
CA THR A 38 8.67 -12.03 -14.50
C THR A 38 9.07 -13.29 -13.74
N LEU A 39 9.59 -14.30 -14.46
CA LEU A 39 9.89 -15.62 -13.90
C LEU A 39 11.13 -15.62 -13.00
N PHE A 40 12.16 -14.90 -13.36
CA PHE A 40 13.45 -14.89 -12.67
C PHE A 40 13.68 -13.66 -11.79
N GLY A 41 12.86 -12.61 -11.92
CA GLY A 41 12.90 -11.40 -11.13
C GLY A 41 11.71 -11.28 -10.18
N ALA A 42 10.52 -10.96 -10.71
CA ALA A 42 9.33 -10.66 -9.92
C ALA A 42 8.87 -11.86 -9.07
N LEU A 43 8.74 -13.05 -9.66
CA LEU A 43 8.26 -14.23 -8.96
C LEU A 43 9.12 -14.65 -7.75
N PRO A 44 10.47 -14.72 -7.83
CA PRO A 44 11.31 -14.98 -6.67
C PRO A 44 11.20 -13.89 -5.60
N VAL A 45 11.18 -12.61 -5.98
CA VAL A 45 11.03 -11.48 -5.06
C VAL A 45 9.72 -11.59 -4.29
N TYR A 46 8.58 -11.68 -4.99
CA TYR A 46 7.27 -11.75 -4.35
C TYR A 46 7.00 -13.06 -3.59
N SER A 47 7.69 -14.14 -3.95
CA SER A 47 7.70 -15.37 -3.14
C SER A 47 8.38 -15.16 -1.78
N LYS A 48 9.39 -14.28 -1.68
CA LYS A 48 10.02 -13.89 -0.41
C LYS A 48 9.16 -12.88 0.35
N VAL A 49 8.60 -11.89 -0.34
CA VAL A 49 7.68 -10.90 0.25
C VAL A 49 6.48 -11.61 0.89
N ALA A 50 5.84 -12.54 0.19
CA ALA A 50 4.72 -13.32 0.72
C ALA A 50 5.06 -14.10 2.00
N ALA A 51 6.32 -14.56 2.13
CA ALA A 51 6.77 -15.23 3.34
C ALA A 51 7.03 -14.28 4.52
N ALA A 52 7.53 -13.09 4.22
CA ALA A 52 7.85 -12.08 5.23
C ALA A 52 6.63 -11.26 5.67
N SER A 53 5.58 -11.21 4.84
CA SER A 53 4.37 -10.41 5.08
C SER A 53 3.10 -11.25 4.92
N PRO A 54 2.82 -12.21 5.84
CA PRO A 54 1.68 -13.13 5.73
C PRO A 54 0.31 -12.46 5.85
N ASP A 55 0.27 -11.25 6.35
CA ASP A 55 -0.95 -10.45 6.50
C ASP A 55 -1.25 -9.55 5.27
N GLY A 56 -0.51 -9.72 4.19
CA GLY A 56 -0.78 -9.01 2.94
C GLY A 56 -0.37 -7.54 2.92
N GLN A 57 0.58 -7.16 3.76
CA GLN A 57 1.11 -5.78 3.80
C GLN A 57 2.21 -5.54 2.75
N GLY A 58 2.64 -6.58 2.07
CA GLY A 58 3.58 -6.52 0.96
C GLY A 58 4.99 -6.06 1.33
N SER A 59 5.66 -5.45 0.37
CA SER A 59 7.02 -4.90 0.53
C SER A 59 7.07 -3.72 1.51
N ILE A 60 5.96 -3.04 1.71
CA ILE A 60 5.85 -1.85 2.57
C ILE A 60 6.18 -2.21 4.02
N SER A 61 5.61 -3.30 4.55
CA SER A 61 5.92 -3.73 5.94
C SER A 61 7.36 -4.17 6.10
N MET A 62 7.93 -4.87 5.11
CA MET A 62 9.34 -5.27 5.16
C MET A 62 10.28 -4.06 5.24
N LEU A 63 10.00 -3.00 4.49
CA LEU A 63 10.81 -1.78 4.51
C LEU A 63 10.57 -0.96 5.78
N GLU A 64 9.37 -0.97 6.34
CA GLU A 64 9.08 -0.38 7.64
C GLU A 64 9.96 -1.01 8.74
N ASP A 65 10.01 -2.35 8.80
CA ASP A 65 10.79 -3.09 9.79
C ASP A 65 12.31 -2.90 9.61
N LEU A 66 12.74 -2.65 8.37
CA LEU A 66 14.14 -2.42 8.04
C LEU A 66 14.62 -0.98 8.34
N LEU A 67 13.72 -0.01 8.40
CA LEU A 67 14.04 1.41 8.60
C LEU A 67 13.44 1.93 9.90
N PRO A 68 14.28 2.31 10.90
CA PRO A 68 13.78 2.75 12.19
C PRO A 68 13.16 4.15 12.13
N ARG A 69 12.24 4.40 13.06
CA ARG A 69 11.64 5.72 13.34
C ARG A 69 10.94 6.35 12.14
N TRP A 70 10.97 7.66 12.05
CA TRP A 70 10.32 8.47 11.00
C TRP A 70 10.76 8.14 9.57
N ARG A 71 12.00 7.63 9.38
CA ARG A 71 12.47 7.24 8.03
C ARG A 71 11.64 6.11 7.45
N GLY A 72 11.33 5.11 8.26
CA GLY A 72 10.43 4.02 7.85
C GLY A 72 9.03 4.53 7.57
N LYS A 73 8.46 5.36 8.45
CA LYS A 73 7.11 5.91 8.28
C LYS A 73 6.98 6.82 7.06
N ALA A 74 7.95 7.68 6.82
CA ALA A 74 7.98 8.53 5.62
C ALA A 74 8.03 7.69 4.33
N LEU A 75 8.88 6.66 4.30
CA LEU A 75 8.93 5.75 3.17
C LEU A 75 7.60 4.99 2.99
N VAL A 76 6.97 4.53 4.08
CA VAL A 76 5.64 3.91 4.04
C VAL A 76 4.62 4.84 3.40
N LEU A 77 4.57 6.13 3.76
CA LEU A 77 3.62 7.09 3.18
C LEU A 77 3.86 7.28 1.68
N VAL A 78 5.12 7.37 1.26
CA VAL A 78 5.47 7.49 -0.17
C VAL A 78 5.05 6.22 -0.93
N LEU A 79 5.37 5.04 -0.40
CA LEU A 79 5.01 3.77 -1.04
C LEU A 79 3.49 3.54 -1.05
N LEU A 80 2.78 3.97 -0.01
CA LEU A 80 1.30 3.97 0.00
C LEU A 80 0.73 4.87 -1.10
N GLY A 81 1.36 6.01 -1.39
CA GLY A 81 0.97 6.87 -2.51
C GLY A 81 1.14 6.18 -3.85
N PHE A 82 2.25 5.47 -4.08
CA PHE A 82 2.44 4.66 -5.28
C PHE A 82 1.48 3.47 -5.33
N ALA A 83 1.22 2.80 -4.20
CA ALA A 83 0.24 1.71 -4.14
C ALA A 83 -1.19 2.21 -4.41
N ALA A 84 -1.56 3.36 -3.86
CA ALA A 84 -2.86 3.97 -4.16
C ALA A 84 -2.98 4.33 -5.66
N THR A 85 -1.90 4.87 -6.25
CA THR A 85 -1.85 5.14 -7.69
C THR A 85 -2.02 3.85 -8.49
N ASP A 86 -1.26 2.81 -8.16
CA ASP A 86 -1.32 1.50 -8.82
C ASP A 86 -2.75 0.92 -8.79
N PHE A 87 -3.34 0.78 -7.61
CA PHE A 87 -4.67 0.20 -7.47
C PHE A 87 -5.79 1.07 -8.06
N ILE A 88 -5.76 2.39 -7.86
CA ILE A 88 -6.77 3.30 -8.43
C ILE A 88 -6.72 3.28 -9.95
N ILE A 89 -5.53 3.34 -10.52
CA ILE A 89 -5.38 3.27 -11.98
C ILE A 89 -5.75 1.88 -12.50
N THR A 90 -5.44 0.79 -11.79
CA THR A 90 -5.92 -0.56 -12.16
C THR A 90 -7.45 -0.60 -12.28
N ILE A 91 -8.17 0.01 -11.31
CA ILE A 91 -9.63 0.05 -11.33
C ILE A 91 -10.12 0.86 -12.54
N THR A 92 -9.57 2.04 -12.77
CA THR A 92 -10.04 2.94 -13.84
C THR A 92 -9.62 2.48 -15.22
N LEU A 93 -8.40 1.96 -15.38
CA LEU A 93 -7.89 1.42 -16.63
C LEU A 93 -8.68 0.17 -17.05
N SER A 94 -8.89 -0.76 -16.11
CA SER A 94 -9.68 -1.97 -16.40
C SER A 94 -11.13 -1.64 -16.78
N ALA A 95 -11.74 -0.65 -16.13
CA ALA A 95 -13.08 -0.20 -16.51
C ALA A 95 -13.10 0.52 -17.88
N ALA A 96 -12.06 1.31 -18.19
CA ALA A 96 -11.92 1.96 -19.49
C ALA A 96 -11.68 0.95 -20.62
N ASP A 97 -10.83 -0.06 -20.39
CA ASP A 97 -10.58 -1.12 -21.36
C ASP A 97 -11.84 -1.99 -21.59
N ALA A 98 -12.58 -2.31 -20.53
CA ALA A 98 -13.88 -2.95 -20.65
C ALA A 98 -14.87 -2.10 -21.48
N THR A 99 -14.81 -0.78 -21.34
CA THR A 99 -15.62 0.16 -22.14
C THR A 99 -15.26 0.10 -23.62
N GLU A 100 -13.97 0.01 -23.99
CA GLU A 100 -13.53 -0.15 -25.37
C GLU A 100 -14.14 -1.41 -26.02
N HIS A 101 -14.20 -2.52 -25.28
CA HIS A 101 -14.87 -3.73 -25.74
C HIS A 101 -16.39 -3.58 -25.89
N ILE A 102 -17.03 -2.74 -25.06
CA ILE A 102 -18.48 -2.47 -25.15
C ILE A 102 -18.78 -1.61 -26.38
N ILE A 103 -18.12 -0.47 -26.53
CA ILE A 103 -18.46 0.52 -27.58
C ILE A 103 -18.12 0.04 -28.99
N HIS A 104 -17.12 -0.82 -29.14
CA HIS A 104 -16.71 -1.39 -30.43
C HIS A 104 -17.37 -2.74 -30.74
N ASN A 105 -18.27 -3.23 -29.89
CA ASN A 105 -18.99 -4.47 -30.18
C ASN A 105 -20.13 -4.21 -31.16
N PRO A 106 -20.25 -4.97 -32.27
CA PRO A 106 -21.22 -4.72 -33.34
C PRO A 106 -22.68 -4.84 -32.88
N PHE A 107 -22.97 -5.52 -31.80
CA PHE A 107 -24.33 -5.66 -31.25
C PHE A 107 -24.70 -4.54 -30.26
N VAL A 108 -23.78 -3.65 -29.92
CA VAL A 108 -24.04 -2.53 -29.01
C VAL A 108 -24.49 -1.30 -29.82
N PRO A 109 -25.64 -0.68 -29.48
CA PRO A 109 -26.11 0.53 -30.19
C PRO A 109 -25.15 1.71 -30.02
N HIS A 110 -24.95 2.50 -31.06
CA HIS A 110 -24.10 3.70 -31.07
C HIS A 110 -24.47 4.77 -30.01
N MET A 111 -25.65 4.70 -29.43
CA MET A 111 -26.00 5.58 -28.28
C MET A 111 -25.09 5.39 -27.05
N PHE A 112 -24.35 4.28 -26.96
CA PHE A 112 -23.37 4.01 -25.90
C PHE A 112 -21.95 4.45 -26.26
N ASP A 113 -21.75 5.11 -27.41
CA ASP A 113 -20.44 5.63 -27.82
C ASP A 113 -20.05 6.91 -27.01
N HIS A 114 -20.00 6.72 -25.71
CA HIS A 114 -19.60 7.72 -24.72
C HIS A 114 -18.63 7.09 -23.70
N PRO A 115 -17.33 7.00 -24.02
CA PRO A 115 -16.35 6.23 -23.22
C PRO A 115 -16.36 6.60 -21.73
N VAL A 116 -16.34 7.90 -21.41
CA VAL A 116 -16.38 8.38 -20.01
C VAL A 116 -17.66 7.96 -19.30
N GLY A 117 -18.80 8.08 -19.95
CA GLY A 117 -20.10 7.74 -19.36
C GLY A 117 -20.23 6.25 -19.04
N VAL A 118 -19.88 5.39 -20.00
CA VAL A 118 -19.92 3.92 -19.83
C VAL A 118 -18.94 3.48 -18.75
N THR A 119 -17.72 4.02 -18.74
CA THR A 119 -16.71 3.72 -17.71
C THR A 119 -17.20 4.11 -16.32
N ILE A 120 -17.82 5.29 -16.15
CA ILE A 120 -18.39 5.72 -14.86
C ILE A 120 -19.51 4.77 -14.41
N VAL A 121 -20.37 4.28 -15.31
CA VAL A 121 -21.41 3.30 -14.97
C VAL A 121 -20.79 1.98 -14.47
N LEU A 122 -19.75 1.47 -15.12
CA LEU A 122 -19.04 0.27 -14.70
C LEU A 122 -18.40 0.45 -13.31
N LEU A 123 -17.79 1.61 -13.06
CA LEU A 123 -17.19 1.95 -11.77
C LEU A 123 -18.25 2.13 -10.67
N ALA A 124 -19.40 2.75 -10.98
CA ALA A 124 -20.52 2.88 -10.05
C ALA A 124 -21.08 1.52 -9.67
N ALA A 125 -21.25 0.61 -10.64
CA ALA A 125 -21.67 -0.77 -10.39
C ALA A 125 -20.67 -1.50 -9.48
N LEU A 126 -19.36 -1.32 -9.69
CA LEU A 126 -18.31 -1.89 -8.85
C LEU A 126 -18.41 -1.36 -7.42
N GLY A 127 -18.50 -0.04 -7.24
CA GLY A 127 -18.68 0.58 -5.93
C GLY A 127 -19.94 0.09 -5.20
N ALA A 128 -21.07 -0.01 -5.91
CA ALA A 128 -22.33 -0.51 -5.36
C ALA A 128 -22.23 -1.96 -4.86
N VAL A 129 -21.53 -2.83 -5.59
CA VAL A 129 -21.29 -4.22 -5.18
C VAL A 129 -20.44 -4.27 -3.91
N PHE A 130 -19.40 -3.46 -3.79
CA PHE A 130 -18.57 -3.40 -2.59
C PHE A 130 -19.30 -2.83 -1.37
N ILE A 131 -20.19 -1.85 -1.55
CA ILE A 131 -21.04 -1.31 -0.47
C ILE A 131 -22.01 -2.37 0.07
N LYS A 132 -22.56 -3.24 -0.80
CA LYS A 132 -23.44 -4.35 -0.41
C LYS A 132 -22.70 -5.53 0.23
N GLY A 133 -21.46 -5.75 -0.14
CA GLY A 133 -20.60 -6.86 0.33
C GLY A 133 -20.16 -7.77 -0.81
N PHE A 134 -18.86 -7.86 -1.01
CA PHE A 134 -18.23 -8.54 -2.17
C PHE A 134 -18.04 -10.06 -1.98
N LYS A 135 -18.35 -10.63 -0.82
CA LYS A 135 -17.99 -12.03 -0.47
C LYS A 135 -18.55 -13.10 -1.42
N GLU A 136 -19.71 -12.89 -1.99
CA GLU A 136 -20.40 -13.87 -2.86
C GLU A 136 -19.81 -13.89 -4.29
N ALA A 137 -19.13 -12.84 -4.73
CA ALA A 137 -18.61 -12.71 -6.08
C ALA A 137 -17.35 -13.57 -6.35
N ILE A 138 -16.70 -14.10 -5.32
CA ILE A 138 -15.45 -14.87 -5.46
C ILE A 138 -15.67 -16.16 -6.24
N GLY A 139 -16.80 -16.85 -6.06
CA GLY A 139 -17.13 -18.07 -6.80
C GLY A 139 -17.31 -17.82 -8.31
N ILE A 140 -17.91 -16.69 -8.65
CA ILE A 140 -18.16 -16.28 -10.05
C ILE A 140 -16.81 -15.97 -10.74
N ALA A 141 -15.87 -15.35 -10.04
CA ALA A 141 -14.54 -15.05 -10.58
C ALA A 141 -13.80 -16.30 -11.08
N VAL A 142 -13.97 -17.47 -10.44
CA VAL A 142 -13.35 -18.73 -10.89
C VAL A 142 -13.84 -19.14 -12.27
N VAL A 143 -15.15 -19.06 -12.47
CA VAL A 143 -15.79 -19.45 -13.74
C VAL A 143 -15.36 -18.48 -14.86
N ILE A 144 -15.37 -17.18 -14.57
CA ILE A 144 -14.97 -16.15 -15.53
C ILE A 144 -13.51 -16.35 -15.97
N VAL A 145 -12.58 -16.54 -15.00
CA VAL A 145 -11.17 -16.80 -15.32
C VAL A 145 -11.01 -18.04 -16.16
N ALA A 146 -11.72 -19.14 -15.85
CA ALA A 146 -11.63 -20.38 -16.60
C ALA A 146 -12.11 -20.19 -18.06
N ILE A 147 -13.24 -19.52 -18.25
CA ILE A 147 -13.77 -19.22 -19.59
C ILE A 147 -12.81 -18.32 -20.36
N TYR A 148 -12.35 -17.22 -19.73
CA TYR A 148 -11.45 -16.28 -20.36
C TYR A 148 -10.12 -16.93 -20.80
N LEU A 149 -9.49 -17.70 -19.92
CA LEU A 149 -8.26 -18.40 -20.28
C LEU A 149 -8.49 -19.46 -21.37
N ALA A 150 -9.60 -20.18 -21.34
CA ALA A 150 -9.95 -21.15 -22.38
C ALA A 150 -10.13 -20.47 -23.75
N LEU A 151 -10.83 -19.34 -23.80
CA LEU A 151 -11.00 -18.55 -25.04
C LEU A 151 -9.65 -18.03 -25.55
N ASN A 152 -8.78 -17.54 -24.67
CA ASN A 152 -7.45 -17.07 -25.05
C ASN A 152 -6.56 -18.22 -25.57
N VAL A 153 -6.55 -19.37 -24.91
CA VAL A 153 -5.81 -20.56 -25.35
C VAL A 153 -6.29 -20.99 -26.74
N PHE A 154 -7.62 -21.01 -26.93
CA PHE A 154 -8.20 -21.36 -28.24
C PHE A 154 -7.78 -20.33 -29.32
N LEU A 155 -7.92 -19.05 -29.06
CA LEU A 155 -7.62 -17.99 -30.02
C LEU A 155 -6.12 -17.91 -30.37
N ILE A 156 -5.25 -17.98 -29.36
CA ILE A 156 -3.79 -18.02 -29.55
C ILE A 156 -3.39 -19.30 -30.31
N GLY A 157 -3.97 -20.45 -29.93
CA GLY A 157 -3.71 -21.72 -30.60
C GLY A 157 -4.12 -21.71 -32.07
N HIS A 158 -5.31 -21.14 -32.36
CA HIS A 158 -5.76 -20.93 -33.75
C HIS A 158 -4.84 -19.98 -34.52
N GLY A 159 -4.47 -18.84 -33.93
CA GLY A 159 -3.54 -17.90 -34.56
C GLY A 159 -2.17 -18.50 -34.86
N LEU A 160 -1.62 -19.32 -33.94
CA LEU A 160 -0.37 -20.06 -34.19
C LEU A 160 -0.54 -21.09 -35.32
N LEU A 161 -1.69 -21.78 -35.38
CA LEU A 161 -2.00 -22.70 -36.48
C LEU A 161 -2.10 -21.97 -37.83
N GLU A 162 -2.68 -20.75 -37.83
CA GLU A 162 -2.77 -19.91 -39.03
C GLU A 162 -1.39 -19.48 -39.52
N ILE A 163 -0.50 -19.06 -38.62
CA ILE A 163 0.90 -18.77 -38.96
C ILE A 163 1.61 -20.01 -39.51
N PHE A 164 1.33 -21.19 -38.98
CA PHE A 164 1.91 -22.43 -39.49
C PHE A 164 1.39 -22.83 -40.86
N ARG A 165 0.10 -22.57 -41.14
CA ARG A 165 -0.52 -22.82 -42.48
C ARG A 165 -0.07 -21.84 -43.53
N HIS A 166 0.24 -20.60 -43.12
CA HIS A 166 0.68 -19.49 -43.95
C HIS A 166 2.10 -19.07 -43.57
N PRO A 167 3.12 -19.85 -43.98
CA PRO A 167 4.50 -19.65 -43.55
C PRO A 167 5.08 -18.31 -44.05
N GLU A 168 4.44 -17.63 -45.00
CA GLU A 168 4.80 -16.29 -45.52
C GLU A 168 4.76 -15.18 -44.45
N TYR A 169 4.04 -15.34 -43.33
CA TYR A 169 4.01 -14.38 -42.25
C TYR A 169 5.39 -14.26 -41.55
N VAL A 170 6.12 -15.38 -41.39
CA VAL A 170 7.40 -15.39 -40.72
C VAL A 170 8.50 -14.64 -41.49
N PRO A 171 8.75 -14.90 -42.81
CA PRO A 171 9.66 -14.09 -43.60
C PRO A 171 9.27 -12.61 -43.67
N ARG A 172 7.97 -12.29 -43.76
CA ARG A 172 7.49 -10.91 -43.74
C ARG A 172 7.88 -10.21 -42.43
N TRP A 173 7.67 -10.84 -41.31
CA TRP A 173 8.04 -10.32 -39.98
C TRP A 173 9.57 -10.19 -39.82
N THR A 174 10.34 -11.22 -40.19
CA THR A 174 11.80 -11.20 -40.11
C THR A 174 12.39 -10.12 -41.00
N ASN A 175 11.88 -9.95 -42.23
CA ASN A 175 12.30 -8.86 -43.11
C ASN A 175 12.02 -7.48 -42.50
N ALA A 176 10.84 -7.30 -41.87
CA ALA A 176 10.52 -6.07 -41.17
C ALA A 176 11.50 -5.81 -40.00
N LEU A 177 11.85 -6.83 -39.23
CA LEU A 177 12.84 -6.74 -38.14
C LEU A 177 14.21 -6.28 -38.65
N TYR A 178 14.74 -6.95 -39.69
CA TYR A 178 16.07 -6.61 -40.26
C TYR A 178 16.10 -5.25 -40.92
N THR A 179 15.01 -4.88 -41.62
CA THR A 179 14.91 -3.57 -42.29
C THR A 179 14.82 -2.41 -41.30
N GLN A 180 14.08 -2.60 -40.20
CA GLN A 180 13.86 -1.54 -39.19
C GLN A 180 14.98 -1.47 -38.16
N HIS A 181 15.61 -2.59 -37.79
CA HIS A 181 16.47 -2.70 -36.61
C HIS A 181 17.87 -3.25 -36.90
N GLY A 182 18.19 -3.57 -38.12
CA GLY A 182 19.54 -3.99 -38.56
C GLY A 182 19.91 -5.41 -38.12
N ASN A 183 20.88 -5.57 -37.23
CA ASN A 183 21.40 -6.88 -36.81
C ASN A 183 20.77 -7.38 -35.49
N PRO A 184 20.89 -8.69 -35.18
CA PRO A 184 20.31 -9.26 -33.96
C PRO A 184 20.79 -8.64 -32.65
N VAL A 185 22.02 -8.13 -32.59
CA VAL A 185 22.55 -7.47 -31.39
C VAL A 185 21.84 -6.13 -31.17
N MET A 186 21.60 -5.38 -32.25
CA MET A 186 20.86 -4.13 -32.17
C MET A 186 19.38 -4.40 -31.81
N MET A 187 18.77 -5.44 -32.37
CA MET A 187 17.42 -5.87 -32.01
C MET A 187 17.30 -6.15 -30.52
N LEU A 188 18.23 -6.91 -29.95
CA LEU A 188 18.26 -7.21 -28.52
C LEU A 188 18.47 -5.94 -27.68
N ALA A 189 19.39 -5.06 -28.09
CA ALA A 189 19.66 -3.81 -27.40
C ALA A 189 18.42 -2.90 -27.39
N LEU A 190 17.75 -2.76 -28.53
CA LEU A 190 16.51 -1.98 -28.63
C LEU A 190 15.35 -2.63 -27.86
N ALA A 191 15.24 -3.96 -27.87
CA ALA A 191 14.24 -4.66 -27.08
C ALA A 191 14.48 -4.45 -25.56
N LEU A 192 15.75 -4.45 -25.11
CA LEU A 192 16.13 -4.10 -23.73
C LEU A 192 15.84 -2.64 -23.37
N LEU A 193 15.88 -1.73 -24.34
CA LEU A 193 15.53 -0.33 -24.12
C LEU A 193 14.01 -0.11 -24.07
N VAL A 194 13.23 -0.88 -24.85
CA VAL A 194 11.80 -0.69 -25.01
C VAL A 194 10.98 -1.53 -24.02
N PHE A 195 11.50 -2.69 -23.55
CA PHE A 195 10.72 -3.56 -22.66
C PHE A 195 10.18 -2.88 -21.38
N PRO A 196 10.81 -1.83 -20.81
CA PRO A 196 10.22 -1.11 -19.68
C PRO A 196 8.81 -0.55 -19.98
N LYS A 197 8.52 -0.22 -21.23
CA LYS A 197 7.18 0.22 -21.67
C LYS A 197 6.12 -0.88 -21.58
N LEU A 198 6.57 -2.15 -21.52
CA LEU A 198 5.73 -3.33 -21.38
C LEU A 198 5.49 -3.72 -19.92
N ALA A 199 5.95 -2.91 -18.96
CA ALA A 199 5.92 -3.23 -17.54
C ALA A 199 4.52 -3.45 -16.95
N LEU A 200 3.47 -3.02 -17.66
CA LEU A 200 2.08 -3.38 -17.33
C LEU A 200 1.88 -4.90 -17.25
N GLY A 201 2.59 -5.67 -18.07
CA GLY A 201 2.58 -7.14 -18.01
C GLY A 201 3.21 -7.74 -16.75
N LEU A 202 3.72 -6.93 -15.84
CA LEU A 202 4.20 -7.33 -14.50
C LEU A 202 3.15 -7.13 -13.41
N SER A 203 1.96 -6.63 -13.74
CA SER A 203 0.90 -6.38 -12.75
C SER A 203 0.44 -7.64 -12.02
N GLY A 204 -0.32 -7.48 -10.97
CA GLY A 204 -0.93 -8.59 -10.23
C GLY A 204 -0.06 -9.24 -9.15
N PHE A 205 1.25 -9.01 -9.10
CA PHE A 205 2.10 -9.53 -8.04
C PHE A 205 1.84 -8.83 -6.70
N GLU A 206 1.77 -7.51 -6.69
CA GLU A 206 1.45 -6.72 -5.49
C GLU A 206 0.02 -6.99 -5.05
N THR A 207 -0.96 -6.96 -5.97
CA THR A 207 -2.36 -7.31 -5.70
C THR A 207 -2.46 -8.72 -5.13
N GLY A 208 -1.71 -9.69 -5.69
CA GLY A 208 -1.66 -11.07 -5.23
C GLY A 208 -1.19 -11.21 -3.78
N VAL A 209 -0.25 -10.37 -3.34
CA VAL A 209 0.19 -10.32 -1.93
C VAL A 209 -0.79 -9.52 -1.08
N ALA A 210 -1.32 -8.39 -1.56
CA ALA A 210 -2.25 -7.55 -0.81
C ALA A 210 -3.54 -8.29 -0.39
N VAL A 211 -4.01 -9.26 -1.19
CA VAL A 211 -5.19 -10.07 -0.88
C VAL A 211 -4.89 -11.39 -0.15
N MET A 212 -3.64 -11.63 0.29
CA MET A 212 -3.27 -12.82 1.09
C MET A 212 -4.18 -13.11 2.30
N PRO A 213 -4.70 -12.11 3.03
CA PRO A 213 -5.63 -12.37 4.13
C PRO A 213 -6.92 -13.11 3.72
N LEU A 214 -7.30 -13.04 2.44
CA LEU A 214 -8.46 -13.74 1.88
C LEU A 214 -8.15 -15.18 1.45
N VAL A 215 -6.85 -15.58 1.46
CA VAL A 215 -6.41 -16.92 1.05
C VAL A 215 -6.67 -17.92 2.17
N ALA A 216 -7.43 -18.98 1.88
CA ALA A 216 -7.74 -20.04 2.83
C ALA A 216 -6.55 -20.97 3.08
N GLY A 217 -6.48 -21.53 4.29
CA GLY A 217 -5.45 -22.49 4.70
C GLY A 217 -4.08 -21.83 4.95
N ASP A 218 -2.99 -22.50 4.59
CA ASP A 218 -1.64 -21.94 4.67
C ASP A 218 -1.47 -20.80 3.65
N ARG A 219 -1.65 -19.56 4.12
CA ARG A 219 -1.63 -18.36 3.29
C ARG A 219 -0.35 -18.23 2.47
N VAL A 220 0.82 -18.42 3.11
CA VAL A 220 2.13 -18.28 2.45
C VAL A 220 2.31 -19.32 1.37
N ARG A 221 2.09 -20.59 1.70
CA ARG A 221 2.25 -21.72 0.75
C ARG A 221 1.30 -21.58 -0.43
N ASN A 222 0.04 -21.25 -0.15
CA ASN A 222 -1.00 -21.15 -1.18
C ASN A 222 -0.78 -19.93 -2.08
N THR A 223 -0.38 -18.78 -1.52
CA THR A 223 -0.04 -17.59 -2.32
C THR A 223 1.17 -17.84 -3.21
N ARG A 224 2.23 -18.49 -2.71
CA ARG A 224 3.39 -18.85 -3.55
C ARG A 224 3.01 -19.80 -4.69
N LYS A 225 2.18 -20.81 -4.44
CA LYS A 225 1.67 -21.70 -5.50
C LYS A 225 0.88 -20.91 -6.54
N MET A 226 0.01 -20.02 -6.07
CA MET A 226 -0.81 -19.17 -6.93
C MET A 226 0.04 -18.25 -7.81
N LEU A 227 0.98 -17.47 -7.22
CA LEU A 227 1.87 -16.60 -7.99
C LEU A 227 2.67 -17.37 -9.03
N ARG A 228 3.20 -18.55 -8.66
CA ARG A 228 3.93 -19.42 -9.59
C ARG A 228 3.04 -19.93 -10.74
N SER A 229 1.85 -20.42 -10.44
CA SER A 229 0.93 -20.93 -11.47
C SER A 229 0.48 -19.80 -12.41
N ALA A 230 0.12 -18.63 -11.85
CA ALA A 230 -0.27 -17.47 -12.63
C ALA A 230 0.87 -16.99 -13.53
N ALA A 231 2.10 -16.88 -13.00
CA ALA A 231 3.26 -16.47 -13.77
C ALA A 231 3.57 -17.43 -14.93
N LEU A 232 3.47 -18.74 -14.70
CA LEU A 232 3.71 -19.73 -15.76
C LEU A 232 2.64 -19.68 -16.85
N ILE A 233 1.36 -19.62 -16.49
CA ILE A 233 0.25 -19.49 -17.45
C ILE A 233 0.41 -18.21 -18.27
N MET A 234 0.63 -17.08 -17.61
CA MET A 234 0.78 -15.80 -18.29
C MET A 234 2.04 -15.72 -19.15
N SER A 235 3.14 -16.38 -18.76
CA SER A 235 4.34 -16.43 -19.58
C SER A 235 4.08 -17.03 -20.97
N VAL A 236 3.35 -18.15 -21.00
CA VAL A 236 2.97 -18.80 -22.26
C VAL A 236 1.97 -17.93 -23.03
N ALA A 237 0.94 -17.42 -22.35
CA ALA A 237 -0.11 -16.63 -22.99
C ALA A 237 0.42 -15.30 -23.54
N LEU A 238 1.29 -14.59 -22.82
CA LEU A 238 1.87 -13.33 -23.27
C LEU A 238 2.79 -13.50 -24.48
N ILE A 239 3.66 -14.52 -24.48
CA ILE A 239 4.52 -14.80 -25.63
C ILE A 239 3.65 -15.19 -26.84
N GLY A 240 2.72 -16.12 -26.65
CA GLY A 240 1.84 -16.58 -27.71
C GLY A 240 0.99 -15.45 -28.30
N SER A 241 0.35 -14.65 -27.46
CA SER A 241 -0.47 -13.51 -27.89
C SER A 241 0.36 -12.45 -28.62
N SER A 242 1.56 -12.13 -28.09
CA SER A 242 2.44 -11.16 -28.75
C SER A 242 2.90 -11.63 -30.15
N VAL A 243 3.23 -12.91 -30.31
CA VAL A 243 3.57 -13.48 -31.62
C VAL A 243 2.36 -13.39 -32.56
N VAL A 244 1.21 -13.89 -32.14
CA VAL A 244 0.00 -13.97 -32.97
C VAL A 244 -0.47 -12.57 -33.39
N THR A 245 -0.55 -11.61 -32.47
CA THR A 245 -0.99 -10.25 -32.77
C THR A 245 0.01 -9.50 -33.66
N THR A 246 1.32 -9.68 -33.44
CA THR A 246 2.35 -9.00 -34.23
C THR A 246 2.41 -9.53 -35.68
N LEU A 247 2.19 -10.82 -35.90
CA LEU A 247 2.30 -11.41 -37.23
C LEU A 247 1.00 -11.32 -38.03
N LEU A 248 -0.17 -11.44 -37.39
CA LEU A 248 -1.45 -11.55 -38.06
C LEU A 248 -2.19 -10.21 -38.22
N ILE A 249 -1.95 -9.23 -37.36
CA ILE A 249 -2.66 -7.95 -37.41
C ILE A 249 -1.87 -6.93 -38.24
N PRO A 250 -2.49 -6.30 -39.21
CA PRO A 250 -1.84 -5.21 -39.97
C PRO A 250 -1.47 -4.04 -39.03
N PRO A 251 -0.26 -3.43 -39.19
CA PRO A 251 0.15 -2.30 -38.37
C PRO A 251 -0.84 -1.13 -38.32
N ALA A 252 -1.53 -0.86 -39.41
CA ALA A 252 -2.53 0.20 -39.49
C ALA A 252 -3.73 -0.02 -38.57
N ALA A 253 -4.10 -1.26 -38.27
CA ALA A 253 -5.21 -1.58 -37.36
C ALA A 253 -4.92 -1.25 -35.88
N PHE A 254 -3.63 -1.13 -35.49
CA PHE A 254 -3.24 -0.72 -34.13
C PHE A 254 -3.23 0.80 -33.94
N ALA A 255 -3.29 1.59 -35.03
CA ALA A 255 -3.30 3.05 -34.92
C ALA A 255 -4.50 3.54 -34.08
N GLU A 256 -4.40 4.74 -33.53
CA GLU A 256 -5.49 5.35 -32.77
C GLU A 256 -6.78 5.41 -33.59
N GLY A 257 -7.88 4.86 -33.07
CA GLY A 257 -9.13 4.69 -33.82
C GLY A 257 -9.17 3.51 -34.80
N GLY A 258 -8.11 2.70 -34.89
CA GLY A 258 -8.10 1.46 -35.66
C GLY A 258 -8.85 0.32 -34.97
N GLU A 259 -9.30 -0.67 -35.75
CA GLU A 259 -10.14 -1.77 -35.26
C GLU A 259 -9.47 -2.67 -34.20
N ALA A 260 -8.13 -2.75 -34.14
CA ALA A 260 -7.35 -3.50 -33.15
C ALA A 260 -6.80 -2.62 -32.02
N SER A 261 -7.08 -1.29 -32.06
CA SER A 261 -6.61 -0.37 -31.03
C SER A 261 -7.20 -0.72 -29.67
N GLY A 262 -6.33 -0.99 -28.68
CA GLY A 262 -6.73 -1.41 -27.33
C GLY A 262 -7.31 -2.84 -27.21
N ARG A 263 -7.67 -3.52 -28.32
CA ARG A 263 -8.39 -4.78 -28.34
C ARG A 263 -7.84 -5.82 -29.33
N ALA A 264 -6.52 -5.96 -29.39
CA ALA A 264 -5.85 -6.77 -30.42
C ALA A 264 -6.33 -8.23 -30.51
N LEU A 265 -6.53 -8.93 -29.39
CA LEU A 265 -7.04 -10.30 -29.40
C LEU A 265 -8.53 -10.37 -29.75
N ALA A 266 -9.35 -9.39 -29.31
CA ALA A 266 -10.74 -9.32 -29.69
C ALA A 266 -10.89 -9.08 -31.20
N TYR A 267 -10.05 -8.22 -31.81
CA TYR A 267 -9.99 -8.05 -33.25
C TYR A 267 -9.78 -9.39 -33.98
N LEU A 268 -8.82 -10.20 -33.54
CA LEU A 268 -8.61 -11.53 -34.13
C LEU A 268 -9.79 -12.48 -33.91
N ALA A 269 -10.46 -12.38 -32.74
CA ALA A 269 -11.65 -13.18 -32.47
C ALA A 269 -12.79 -12.87 -33.43
N HIS A 270 -13.08 -11.59 -33.66
CA HIS A 270 -14.07 -11.16 -34.66
C HIS A 270 -13.67 -11.50 -36.09
N HIS A 271 -12.40 -11.25 -36.45
CA HIS A 271 -11.91 -11.43 -37.82
C HIS A 271 -11.90 -12.90 -38.25
N TYR A 272 -11.43 -13.84 -37.40
CA TYR A 272 -11.29 -15.25 -37.78
C TYR A 272 -12.50 -16.11 -37.46
N HIS A 273 -13.30 -15.74 -36.43
CA HIS A 273 -14.40 -16.60 -35.95
C HIS A 273 -15.78 -15.93 -36.06
N GLY A 274 -15.84 -14.72 -36.62
CA GLY A 274 -17.08 -13.97 -36.84
C GLY A 274 -17.62 -13.28 -35.57
N GLU A 275 -18.70 -12.51 -35.78
CA GLU A 275 -19.21 -11.56 -34.81
C GLU A 275 -19.75 -12.22 -33.54
N LEU A 276 -20.37 -13.40 -33.65
CA LEU A 276 -20.89 -14.11 -32.47
C LEU A 276 -19.80 -14.55 -31.52
N PHE A 277 -18.73 -15.19 -32.05
CA PHE A 277 -17.60 -15.62 -31.24
C PHE A 277 -16.83 -14.42 -30.69
N GLY A 278 -16.61 -13.38 -31.49
CA GLY A 278 -16.00 -12.12 -31.07
C GLY A 278 -16.75 -11.50 -29.91
N THR A 279 -18.08 -11.47 -29.96
CA THR A 279 -18.92 -10.94 -28.87
C THR A 279 -18.83 -11.79 -27.60
N ILE A 280 -18.76 -13.11 -27.70
CA ILE A 280 -18.53 -13.97 -26.54
C ILE A 280 -17.15 -13.67 -25.92
N TYR A 281 -16.15 -13.44 -26.76
CA TYR A 281 -14.81 -13.03 -26.32
C TYR A 281 -14.84 -11.66 -25.62
N ASP A 282 -15.51 -10.66 -26.19
CA ASP A 282 -15.68 -9.32 -25.61
C ASP A 282 -16.36 -9.41 -24.23
N ILE A 283 -17.48 -10.15 -24.11
CA ILE A 283 -18.19 -10.33 -22.83
C ILE A 283 -17.26 -10.95 -21.78
N SER A 284 -16.48 -11.96 -22.18
CA SER A 284 -15.52 -12.60 -21.28
C SER A 284 -14.41 -11.64 -20.84
N THR A 285 -13.92 -10.79 -21.77
CA THR A 285 -12.91 -9.77 -21.50
C THR A 285 -13.44 -8.66 -20.60
N ILE A 286 -14.64 -8.14 -20.86
CA ILE A 286 -15.33 -7.17 -20.01
C ILE A 286 -15.47 -7.72 -18.58
N ALA A 287 -15.90 -8.97 -18.46
CA ALA A 287 -16.08 -9.59 -17.15
C ALA A 287 -14.76 -9.71 -16.38
N ILE A 288 -13.67 -10.19 -17.00
CA ILE A 288 -12.39 -10.34 -16.30
C ILE A 288 -11.79 -8.98 -15.93
N LEU A 289 -11.89 -7.98 -16.79
CA LEU A 289 -11.45 -6.61 -16.51
C LEU A 289 -12.21 -5.99 -15.34
N TRP A 290 -13.52 -6.16 -15.28
CA TRP A 290 -14.32 -5.69 -14.15
C TRP A 290 -13.92 -6.36 -12.84
N PHE A 291 -13.63 -7.66 -12.85
CA PHE A 291 -13.13 -8.38 -11.69
C PHE A 291 -11.68 -8.01 -11.33
N ALA A 292 -10.85 -7.59 -12.29
CA ALA A 292 -9.53 -7.01 -12.01
C ALA A 292 -9.67 -5.72 -11.20
N GLY A 293 -10.56 -4.82 -11.61
CA GLY A 293 -10.93 -3.64 -10.82
C GLY A 293 -11.45 -4.00 -9.43
N ALA A 294 -12.23 -5.07 -9.30
CA ALA A 294 -12.70 -5.57 -7.99
C ALA A 294 -11.55 -6.08 -7.11
N SER A 295 -10.57 -6.77 -7.69
CA SER A 295 -9.36 -7.22 -6.99
C SER A 295 -8.53 -6.05 -6.46
N ALA A 296 -8.34 -5.02 -7.26
CA ALA A 296 -7.64 -3.80 -6.88
C ALA A 296 -8.37 -3.03 -5.77
N MET A 297 -9.69 -2.90 -5.84
CA MET A 297 -10.51 -2.31 -4.78
C MET A 297 -10.37 -3.08 -3.46
N ALA A 298 -10.39 -4.41 -3.50
CA ALA A 298 -10.17 -5.25 -2.33
C ALA A 298 -8.76 -5.06 -1.74
N GLY A 299 -7.74 -4.90 -2.59
CA GLY A 299 -6.37 -4.57 -2.20
C GLY A 299 -6.28 -3.25 -1.42
N LEU A 300 -6.87 -2.18 -1.95
CA LEU A 300 -6.94 -0.86 -1.29
C LEU A 300 -7.64 -0.93 0.07
N LEU A 301 -8.79 -1.61 0.14
CA LEU A 301 -9.57 -1.78 1.36
C LEU A 301 -8.82 -2.61 2.42
N ASN A 302 -7.85 -3.43 2.02
CA ASN A 302 -6.99 -4.14 2.95
C ASN A 302 -5.78 -3.31 3.37
N LEU A 303 -5.18 -2.53 2.46
CA LEU A 303 -3.93 -1.83 2.68
C LEU A 303 -4.11 -0.55 3.51
N VAL A 304 -5.03 0.34 3.11
CA VAL A 304 -5.21 1.67 3.70
C VAL A 304 -5.58 1.61 5.19
N PRO A 305 -6.58 0.81 5.63
CA PRO A 305 -6.95 0.74 7.05
C PRO A 305 -5.86 0.17 7.96
N ARG A 306 -4.91 -0.57 7.43
CA ARG A 306 -3.85 -1.20 8.22
C ARG A 306 -2.72 -0.25 8.59
N TYR A 307 -2.37 0.67 7.70
CA TYR A 307 -1.23 1.56 7.92
C TYR A 307 -1.65 2.89 8.54
N LEU A 308 -2.52 3.63 7.88
CA LEU A 308 -2.79 5.01 8.27
C LEU A 308 -3.40 5.16 9.67
N PRO A 309 -4.44 4.38 10.08
CA PRO A 309 -5.00 4.49 11.43
C PRO A 309 -4.02 4.03 12.51
N ARG A 310 -3.18 3.02 12.22
CA ARG A 310 -2.17 2.51 13.15
C ARG A 310 -1.14 3.56 13.56
N TYR A 311 -0.84 4.49 12.64
CA TYR A 311 0.12 5.58 12.90
C TYR A 311 -0.58 6.87 13.37
N GLY A 312 -1.89 6.85 13.61
CA GLY A 312 -2.68 8.06 13.85
C GLY A 312 -2.79 8.97 12.63
N MET A 313 -2.48 8.46 11.46
CA MET A 313 -2.42 9.19 10.20
C MET A 313 -3.72 9.15 9.41
N ALA A 314 -4.77 8.57 9.98
CA ALA A 314 -6.12 8.61 9.43
C ALA A 314 -7.16 8.58 10.56
N PRO A 315 -8.33 9.21 10.37
CA PRO A 315 -9.45 9.13 11.30
C PRO A 315 -9.97 7.69 11.45
N GLU A 316 -10.63 7.41 12.58
CA GLU A 316 -11.17 6.07 12.87
C GLU A 316 -12.18 5.57 11.82
N TRP A 317 -12.93 6.47 11.17
CA TRP A 317 -13.89 6.08 10.12
C TRP A 317 -13.24 5.39 8.92
N THR A 318 -11.93 5.56 8.71
CA THR A 318 -11.19 4.88 7.63
C THR A 318 -11.02 3.38 7.88
N ARG A 319 -11.36 2.88 9.07
CA ARG A 319 -11.49 1.44 9.35
C ARG A 319 -12.78 0.85 8.81
N ALA A 320 -13.77 1.68 8.51
CA ALA A 320 -15.06 1.24 7.99
C ALA A 320 -15.01 1.08 6.46
N THR A 321 -15.46 -0.07 5.97
CA THR A 321 -15.40 -0.41 4.53
C THR A 321 -16.24 0.54 3.67
N ARG A 322 -17.48 0.84 4.07
CA ARG A 322 -18.42 1.64 3.26
C ARG A 322 -17.91 3.05 2.94
N PRO A 323 -17.46 3.87 3.91
CA PRO A 323 -16.91 5.19 3.62
C PRO A 323 -15.70 5.15 2.69
N LEU A 324 -14.80 4.17 2.87
CA LEU A 324 -13.63 4.00 2.00
C LEU A 324 -14.04 3.64 0.58
N VAL A 325 -14.97 2.72 0.39
CA VAL A 325 -15.48 2.37 -0.95
C VAL A 325 -16.06 3.60 -1.64
N THR A 326 -16.86 4.39 -0.93
CA THR A 326 -17.42 5.65 -1.48
C THR A 326 -16.32 6.63 -1.88
N LEU A 327 -15.32 6.82 -1.01
CA LEU A 327 -14.18 7.69 -1.29
C LEU A 327 -13.40 7.21 -2.53
N PHE A 328 -13.03 5.92 -2.57
CA PHE A 328 -12.26 5.38 -3.70
C PHE A 328 -13.06 5.42 -5.00
N THR A 329 -14.36 5.13 -4.97
CA THR A 329 -15.24 5.26 -6.14
C THR A 329 -15.29 6.71 -6.64
N ALA A 330 -15.41 7.69 -5.74
CA ALA A 330 -15.36 9.11 -6.14
C ALA A 330 -14.02 9.49 -6.78
N ILE A 331 -12.90 8.99 -6.23
CA ILE A 331 -11.56 9.20 -6.82
C ILE A 331 -11.47 8.54 -8.20
N THR A 332 -11.98 7.32 -8.37
CA THR A 332 -11.98 6.65 -9.69
C THR A 332 -12.80 7.41 -10.74
N PHE A 333 -13.92 8.02 -10.36
CA PHE A 333 -14.69 8.90 -11.26
C PHE A 333 -13.86 10.11 -11.69
N LEU A 334 -13.21 10.77 -10.72
CA LEU A 334 -12.36 11.93 -11.01
C LEU A 334 -11.23 11.57 -11.96
N ILE A 335 -10.52 10.46 -11.72
CA ILE A 335 -9.44 9.99 -12.59
C ILE A 335 -9.96 9.64 -13.99
N THR A 336 -11.11 8.98 -14.10
CA THR A 336 -11.74 8.65 -15.38
C THR A 336 -12.04 9.91 -16.19
N VAL A 337 -12.57 10.97 -15.57
CA VAL A 337 -12.84 12.25 -16.23
C VAL A 337 -11.55 12.94 -16.67
N ILE A 338 -10.51 12.97 -15.80
CA ILE A 338 -9.21 13.59 -16.12
C ILE A 338 -8.56 12.92 -17.34
N PHE A 339 -8.54 11.59 -17.35
CA PHE A 339 -7.96 10.82 -18.45
C PHE A 339 -8.92 10.61 -19.63
N LYS A 340 -10.17 11.08 -19.54
CA LYS A 340 -11.21 10.86 -20.58
C LYS A 340 -11.40 9.38 -20.92
N ALA A 341 -11.25 8.49 -19.93
CA ALA A 341 -11.27 7.04 -20.09
C ALA A 341 -10.24 6.47 -21.09
N ASN A 342 -9.17 7.19 -21.41
CA ASN A 342 -8.15 6.73 -22.34
C ASN A 342 -7.21 5.71 -21.68
N VAL A 343 -7.20 4.48 -22.20
CA VAL A 343 -6.42 3.35 -21.68
C VAL A 343 -4.90 3.58 -21.81
N ALA A 344 -4.45 4.10 -22.95
CA ALA A 344 -3.03 4.33 -23.23
C ALA A 344 -2.43 5.40 -22.30
N ALA A 345 -3.18 6.49 -22.05
CA ALA A 345 -2.77 7.55 -21.14
C ALA A 345 -2.67 7.06 -19.69
N GLN A 346 -3.63 6.24 -19.25
CA GLN A 346 -3.60 5.63 -17.91
C GLN A 346 -2.48 4.60 -17.75
N GLY A 347 -2.13 3.87 -18.81
CA GLY A 347 -1.09 2.86 -18.80
C GLY A 347 0.29 3.38 -18.38
N GLY A 348 0.61 4.64 -18.69
CA GLY A 348 1.86 5.28 -18.23
C GLY A 348 1.92 5.48 -16.72
N ALA A 349 0.82 5.95 -16.13
CA ALA A 349 0.69 6.14 -14.69
C ALA A 349 0.73 4.79 -13.95
N TYR A 350 0.04 3.80 -14.48
CA TYR A 350 0.02 2.44 -13.95
C TYR A 350 1.41 1.82 -13.93
N ALA A 351 2.14 1.84 -15.04
CA ALA A 351 3.49 1.28 -15.12
C ALA A 351 4.42 1.87 -14.06
N THR A 352 4.31 3.17 -13.78
CA THR A 352 5.12 3.84 -12.75
C THR A 352 4.81 3.30 -11.35
N GLY A 353 3.52 3.15 -11.00
CA GLY A 353 3.09 2.58 -9.72
C GLY A 353 3.63 1.16 -9.50
N VAL A 354 3.36 0.28 -10.47
CA VAL A 354 3.83 -1.13 -10.45
C VAL A 354 5.35 -1.21 -10.30
N LEU A 355 6.11 -0.47 -11.11
CA LEU A 355 7.57 -0.56 -11.12
C LEU A 355 8.21 -0.04 -9.83
N VAL A 356 7.68 1.04 -9.25
CA VAL A 356 8.18 1.54 -7.95
C VAL A 356 7.92 0.52 -6.84
N LEU A 357 6.74 -0.08 -6.80
CA LEU A 357 6.43 -1.12 -5.81
C LEU A 357 7.30 -2.37 -6.00
N MET A 358 7.50 -2.82 -7.23
CA MET A 358 8.38 -3.95 -7.53
C MET A 358 9.84 -3.67 -7.17
N THR A 359 10.33 -2.47 -7.48
CA THR A 359 11.68 -2.04 -7.10
C THR A 359 11.81 -2.01 -5.58
N SER A 360 10.81 -1.46 -4.87
CA SER A 360 10.79 -1.43 -3.41
C SER A 360 10.79 -2.83 -2.80
N ALA A 361 10.05 -3.77 -3.40
CA ALA A 361 10.03 -5.18 -3.00
C ALA A 361 11.39 -5.85 -3.20
N ALA A 362 12.03 -5.62 -4.35
CA ALA A 362 13.36 -6.15 -4.64
C ALA A 362 14.41 -5.58 -3.68
N VAL A 363 14.37 -4.28 -3.39
CA VAL A 363 15.23 -3.62 -2.38
C VAL A 363 15.01 -4.23 -1.00
N ALA A 364 13.74 -4.38 -0.57
CA ALA A 364 13.39 -4.95 0.73
C ALA A 364 13.95 -6.36 0.90
N VAL A 365 13.75 -7.22 -0.09
CA VAL A 365 14.26 -8.61 -0.08
C VAL A 365 15.79 -8.63 -0.08
N THR A 366 16.44 -7.81 -0.90
CA THR A 366 17.90 -7.72 -0.97
C THR A 366 18.49 -7.28 0.37
N LEU A 367 17.94 -6.23 1.00
CA LEU A 367 18.38 -5.73 2.30
C LEU A 367 18.14 -6.75 3.42
N ALA A 368 16.99 -7.42 3.41
CA ALA A 368 16.67 -8.47 4.41
C ALA A 368 17.68 -9.62 4.33
N LEU A 369 17.98 -10.11 3.11
CA LEU A 369 18.95 -11.18 2.90
C LEU A 369 20.39 -10.74 3.23
N TRP A 370 20.76 -9.51 2.92
CA TRP A 370 22.07 -8.96 3.27
C TRP A 370 22.26 -8.88 4.79
N ARG A 371 21.27 -8.37 5.53
CA ARG A 371 21.29 -8.35 7.00
C ARG A 371 21.34 -9.74 7.63
N ALA A 372 20.71 -10.72 6.98
CA ALA A 372 20.78 -12.12 7.40
C ALA A 372 22.11 -12.80 7.01
N SER A 373 23.08 -12.06 6.49
CA SER A 373 24.38 -12.57 6.00
C SER A 373 24.27 -13.72 5.00
N SER A 374 23.17 -13.83 4.28
CA SER A 374 22.91 -14.87 3.30
C SER A 374 23.51 -14.50 1.95
N ARG A 375 24.36 -15.33 1.37
CA ARG A 375 24.92 -15.11 0.02
C ARG A 375 23.85 -14.93 -1.08
N SER A 376 22.63 -15.34 -0.81
CA SER A 376 21.48 -15.14 -1.71
C SER A 376 21.15 -13.66 -1.99
N TRP A 377 21.69 -12.69 -1.23
CA TRP A 377 21.50 -11.27 -1.52
C TRP A 377 22.03 -10.84 -2.87
N ILE A 378 23.09 -11.52 -3.40
CA ILE A 378 23.75 -11.16 -4.67
C ILE A 378 22.78 -11.25 -5.87
N PRO A 379 22.12 -12.42 -6.15
CA PRO A 379 21.16 -12.48 -7.25
C PRO A 379 19.98 -11.53 -7.06
N PHE A 380 19.49 -11.33 -5.83
CA PHE A 380 18.43 -10.34 -5.58
C PHE A 380 18.92 -8.90 -5.76
N GLY A 381 20.18 -8.60 -5.50
CA GLY A 381 20.81 -7.33 -5.81
C GLY A 381 20.84 -7.05 -7.32
N VAL A 382 21.17 -8.05 -8.15
CA VAL A 382 21.09 -7.93 -9.62
C VAL A 382 19.66 -7.67 -10.07
N ILE A 383 18.67 -8.40 -9.52
CA ILE A 383 17.25 -8.18 -9.81
C ILE A 383 16.86 -6.75 -9.43
N THR A 384 17.32 -6.26 -8.28
CA THR A 384 17.06 -4.87 -7.83
C THR A 384 17.62 -3.84 -8.81
N LEU A 385 18.81 -4.06 -9.34
CA LEU A 385 19.42 -3.17 -10.35
C LEU A 385 18.60 -3.16 -11.66
N ILE A 386 18.10 -4.33 -12.09
CA ILE A 386 17.27 -4.43 -13.30
C ILE A 386 15.94 -3.70 -13.08
N PHE A 387 15.26 -3.90 -11.95
CA PHE A 387 14.02 -3.17 -11.64
C PHE A 387 14.28 -1.67 -11.47
N GLY A 388 15.40 -1.29 -10.85
CA GLY A 388 15.82 0.11 -10.75
C GLY A 388 16.00 0.77 -12.13
N TYR A 389 16.73 0.09 -13.03
CA TYR A 389 16.86 0.52 -14.43
C TYR A 389 15.49 0.67 -15.11
N THR A 390 14.63 -0.35 -14.98
CA THR A 390 13.30 -0.35 -15.60
C THR A 390 12.44 0.81 -15.07
N THR A 391 12.49 1.06 -13.76
CA THR A 391 11.76 2.16 -13.12
C THR A 391 12.26 3.52 -13.59
N VAL A 392 13.58 3.73 -13.61
CA VAL A 392 14.18 5.00 -14.03
C VAL A 392 13.85 5.29 -15.50
N THR A 393 14.01 4.30 -16.37
CA THR A 393 13.69 4.45 -17.80
C THR A 393 12.20 4.79 -17.99
N ASN A 394 11.28 4.09 -17.28
CA ASN A 394 9.86 4.39 -17.38
C ASN A 394 9.51 5.80 -16.88
N VAL A 395 10.13 6.26 -15.79
CA VAL A 395 9.94 7.61 -15.25
C VAL A 395 10.39 8.69 -16.23
N ILE A 396 11.53 8.49 -16.90
CA ILE A 396 12.06 9.43 -17.89
C ILE A 396 11.15 9.50 -19.13
N GLU A 397 10.68 8.35 -19.60
CA GLU A 397 9.87 8.30 -20.83
C GLU A 397 8.40 8.67 -20.59
N ARG A 398 7.87 8.45 -19.37
CA ARG A 398 6.46 8.69 -19.00
C ARG A 398 6.35 9.50 -17.70
N PRO A 399 6.76 10.78 -17.71
CA PRO A 399 6.78 11.62 -16.49
C PRO A 399 5.39 11.84 -15.88
N ASP A 400 4.32 11.67 -16.65
CA ASP A 400 2.95 11.86 -16.17
C ASP A 400 2.56 10.86 -15.09
N GLY A 401 3.09 9.64 -15.13
CA GLY A 401 2.91 8.67 -14.07
C GLY A 401 3.45 9.15 -12.71
N VAL A 402 4.62 9.77 -12.71
CA VAL A 402 5.20 10.36 -11.49
C VAL A 402 4.41 11.57 -11.00
N LYS A 403 3.91 12.42 -11.91
CA LYS A 403 3.06 13.57 -11.54
C LYS A 403 1.81 13.13 -10.80
N ILE A 404 1.14 12.08 -11.29
CA ILE A 404 -0.07 11.54 -10.66
C ILE A 404 0.26 10.91 -9.32
N ALA A 405 1.30 10.08 -9.26
CA ALA A 405 1.77 9.50 -8.00
C ALA A 405 2.14 10.59 -6.99
N ALA A 406 2.79 11.69 -7.43
CA ALA A 406 3.13 12.82 -6.57
C ALA A 406 1.88 13.48 -5.95
N TRP A 407 0.79 13.64 -6.71
CA TRP A 407 -0.48 14.15 -6.18
C TRP A 407 -1.07 13.22 -5.11
N PHE A 408 -1.07 11.91 -5.34
CA PHE A 408 -1.48 10.93 -4.32
C PHE A 408 -0.59 10.99 -3.09
N ILE A 409 0.73 11.01 -3.27
CA ILE A 409 1.70 11.09 -2.17
C ILE A 409 1.48 12.36 -1.35
N VAL A 410 1.39 13.53 -1.99
CA VAL A 410 1.16 14.81 -1.31
C VAL A 410 -0.16 14.78 -0.56
N THR A 411 -1.24 14.30 -1.18
CA THR A 411 -2.55 14.20 -0.54
C THR A 411 -2.50 13.29 0.67
N ILE A 412 -1.90 12.09 0.56
CA ILE A 412 -1.75 11.15 1.67
C ILE A 412 -0.89 11.75 2.79
N VAL A 413 0.24 12.36 2.46
CA VAL A 413 1.14 12.97 3.46
C VAL A 413 0.45 14.11 4.18
N VAL A 414 -0.18 15.04 3.46
CA VAL A 414 -0.87 16.19 4.06
C VAL A 414 -2.05 15.75 4.93
N THR A 415 -2.92 14.89 4.42
CA THR A 415 -4.07 14.37 5.18
C THR A 415 -3.63 13.56 6.39
N SER A 416 -2.55 12.78 6.25
CA SER A 416 -1.96 12.01 7.34
C SER A 416 -1.38 12.91 8.45
N LEU A 417 -0.66 13.97 8.08
CA LEU A 417 -0.13 14.93 9.04
C LEU A 417 -1.25 15.69 9.75
N ILE A 418 -2.25 16.17 9.01
CA ILE A 418 -3.43 16.83 9.59
C ILE A 418 -4.13 15.89 10.58
N SER A 419 -4.40 14.64 10.17
CA SER A 419 -5.03 13.64 11.05
C SER A 419 -4.19 13.41 12.32
N ARG A 420 -2.87 13.27 12.18
CA ARG A 420 -1.98 13.06 13.33
C ARG A 420 -1.98 14.25 14.29
N VAL A 421 -2.04 15.48 13.77
CA VAL A 421 -2.17 16.70 14.59
C VAL A 421 -3.49 16.70 15.35
N LEU A 422 -4.61 16.46 14.65
CA LEU A 422 -5.95 16.43 15.27
C LEU A 422 -6.08 15.33 16.34
N ARG A 423 -5.41 14.21 16.15
CA ARG A 423 -5.40 13.06 17.08
C ARG A 423 -4.26 13.14 18.12
N SER A 424 -3.52 14.21 18.16
CA SER A 424 -2.35 14.34 19.05
C SER A 424 -2.72 14.31 20.53
N THR A 425 -3.92 14.74 20.88
CA THR A 425 -4.45 14.79 22.25
C THR A 425 -5.37 13.60 22.61
N GLU A 426 -5.60 12.66 21.70
CA GLU A 426 -6.31 11.40 22.04
C GLU A 426 -5.46 10.55 22.99
N LEU A 427 -6.11 9.83 23.92
CA LEU A 427 -5.43 8.85 24.76
C LEU A 427 -4.96 7.67 23.91
N ARG A 428 -3.63 7.51 23.78
CA ARG A 428 -3.00 6.54 22.86
C ARG A 428 -2.57 5.24 23.52
N VAL A 429 -2.57 5.22 24.87
CA VAL A 429 -2.18 4.04 25.63
C VAL A 429 -3.34 3.07 25.67
N LEU A 430 -3.11 1.84 25.19
CA LEU A 430 -4.11 0.78 25.11
C LEU A 430 -4.30 0.04 26.42
N GLY A 431 -3.31 0.10 27.31
CA GLY A 431 -3.32 -0.51 28.63
C GLY A 431 -2.05 -0.17 29.39
N VAL A 432 -2.13 -0.25 30.72
CA VAL A 432 -0.99 -0.02 31.62
C VAL A 432 -0.74 -1.30 32.41
N THR A 433 0.52 -1.74 32.45
CA THR A 433 0.97 -2.85 33.28
C THR A 433 2.03 -2.35 34.25
N ALA A 434 1.89 -2.65 35.54
CA ALA A 434 2.84 -2.27 36.58
C ALA A 434 3.55 -3.52 37.13
N ASP A 435 4.86 -3.42 37.30
CA ASP A 435 5.63 -4.48 37.96
C ASP A 435 5.29 -4.60 39.46
N PRO A 436 5.70 -5.68 40.13
CA PRO A 436 5.37 -5.88 41.55
C PRO A 436 5.86 -4.74 42.47
N LEU A 437 7.00 -4.11 42.15
CA LEU A 437 7.53 -3.00 42.93
C LEU A 437 6.72 -1.72 42.73
N ALA A 438 6.35 -1.39 41.49
CA ALA A 438 5.44 -0.29 41.22
C ALA A 438 4.07 -0.48 41.90
N GLN A 439 3.53 -1.71 41.87
CA GLN A 439 2.29 -2.03 42.57
C GLN A 439 2.39 -1.83 44.06
N SER A 440 3.51 -2.22 44.72
CA SER A 440 3.72 -2.00 46.15
C SER A 440 3.74 -0.51 46.50
N PHE A 441 4.36 0.34 45.67
CA PHE A 441 4.35 1.79 45.86
C PHE A 441 2.93 2.38 45.76
N LEU A 442 2.12 1.89 44.82
CA LEU A 442 0.73 2.33 44.69
C LEU A 442 -0.12 1.93 45.91
N GLN A 443 0.07 0.72 46.45
CA GLN A 443 -0.62 0.26 47.64
C GLN A 443 -0.23 1.08 48.88
N GLU A 444 1.05 1.47 49.01
CA GLU A 444 1.54 2.28 50.14
C GLU A 444 0.91 3.68 50.14
N VAL A 445 0.70 4.29 48.99
CA VAL A 445 0.11 5.64 48.91
C VAL A 445 -1.42 5.63 48.81
N ALA A 446 -2.07 4.48 48.64
CA ALA A 446 -3.51 4.36 48.47
C ALA A 446 -4.35 4.88 49.64
N HIS A 447 -3.77 5.04 50.81
CA HIS A 447 -4.45 5.50 52.04
C HIS A 447 -4.23 6.99 52.33
N SER A 448 -3.55 7.73 51.44
CA SER A 448 -3.24 9.15 51.61
C SER A 448 -3.49 9.89 50.27
N PRO A 449 -3.68 11.23 50.31
CA PRO A 449 -3.80 11.97 49.06
C PRO A 449 -2.62 11.71 48.12
N ILE A 450 -2.89 11.18 46.91
CA ILE A 450 -1.86 10.76 45.98
C ILE A 450 -1.25 11.99 45.29
N ARG A 451 0.03 12.21 45.53
CA ARG A 451 0.80 13.30 44.95
C ARG A 451 1.92 12.77 44.09
N ILE A 452 1.97 13.23 42.87
CA ILE A 452 2.89 12.73 41.84
C ILE A 452 3.70 13.92 41.34
N ILE A 453 5.02 13.79 41.34
CA ILE A 453 5.93 14.77 40.75
C ILE A 453 6.42 14.23 39.41
N ALA A 454 6.09 14.94 38.33
CA ALA A 454 6.64 14.64 37.00
C ALA A 454 8.11 15.05 36.95
N ASN A 455 9.00 14.08 36.77
CA ASN A 455 10.44 14.30 36.67
C ASN A 455 10.94 13.96 35.27
N ARG A 456 11.79 14.81 34.73
CA ARG A 456 12.58 14.52 33.54
C ARG A 456 13.95 14.05 34.02
N PRO A 457 14.26 12.74 33.90
CA PRO A 457 15.49 12.21 34.48
C PRO A 457 16.72 12.83 33.78
N ASP A 458 17.63 13.37 34.58
CA ASP A 458 18.95 13.86 34.16
C ASP A 458 20.03 12.89 34.61
N SER A 459 20.40 12.89 35.89
CA SER A 459 21.38 11.99 36.46
C SER A 459 20.78 10.67 36.96
N GLY A 460 19.53 10.69 37.43
CA GLY A 460 18.84 9.57 38.06
C GLY A 460 19.37 9.23 39.44
N LEU A 461 20.13 10.14 40.07
CA LEU A 461 20.74 9.97 41.40
C LEU A 461 19.86 10.60 42.49
N PHE A 462 20.09 10.20 43.76
CA PHE A 462 19.33 10.66 44.93
C PHE A 462 19.20 12.19 45.01
N ASP A 463 20.28 12.93 44.76
CA ASP A 463 20.31 14.39 44.87
C ASP A 463 19.33 15.10 43.92
N GLU A 464 19.11 14.50 42.76
CA GLU A 464 18.12 15.00 41.75
C GLU A 464 16.70 14.95 42.34
N TYR A 465 16.29 13.81 42.91
CA TYR A 465 14.93 13.65 43.47
C TYR A 465 14.75 14.49 44.73
N ALA A 466 15.77 14.55 45.59
CA ALA A 466 15.74 15.39 46.77
C ALA A 466 15.64 16.88 46.42
N HIS A 467 16.32 17.34 45.36
CA HIS A 467 16.21 18.70 44.88
C HIS A 467 14.81 18.96 44.28
N LYS A 468 14.32 18.03 43.45
CA LYS A 468 13.02 18.16 42.81
C LYS A 468 11.86 18.12 43.80
N LEU A 469 11.99 17.35 44.89
CA LEU A 469 11.01 17.34 45.95
C LEU A 469 10.96 18.71 46.67
N ARG A 470 12.11 19.29 46.99
CA ARG A 470 12.19 20.61 47.64
C ARG A 470 11.60 21.70 46.71
N GLU A 471 11.95 21.72 45.45
CA GLU A 471 11.39 22.62 44.45
C GLU A 471 9.85 22.52 44.42
N ALA A 472 9.30 21.31 44.36
CA ALA A 472 7.85 21.10 44.36
C ALA A 472 7.19 21.53 45.68
N GLN A 473 7.85 21.30 46.81
CA GLN A 473 7.35 21.74 48.12
C GLN A 473 7.31 23.26 48.25
N GLU A 474 8.33 23.95 47.80
CA GLU A 474 8.41 25.41 47.80
C GLU A 474 7.39 26.04 46.84
N THR A 475 7.34 25.56 45.59
CA THR A 475 6.51 26.10 44.51
C THR A 475 5.02 25.84 44.74
N HIS A 476 4.66 24.65 45.22
CA HIS A 476 3.27 24.23 45.38
C HIS A 476 2.80 24.22 46.86
N HIS A 477 3.63 24.76 47.78
CA HIS A 477 3.35 24.83 49.22
C HIS A 477 2.94 23.46 49.83
N LEU A 478 3.63 22.39 49.42
CA LEU A 478 3.36 21.06 49.95
C LEU A 478 3.93 20.89 51.37
N PRO A 479 3.21 20.21 52.31
CA PRO A 479 3.72 19.97 53.65
C PRO A 479 5.06 19.22 53.61
N PRO A 480 6.00 19.50 54.55
CA PRO A 480 7.35 18.90 54.55
C PRO A 480 7.39 17.38 54.58
N ASN A 481 6.42 16.74 55.23
CA ASN A 481 6.35 15.27 55.38
C ASN A 481 5.40 14.63 54.34
N THR A 482 5.16 15.28 53.24
CA THR A 482 4.28 14.77 52.19
C THR A 482 4.93 13.59 51.47
N ARG A 483 4.22 12.44 51.45
CA ARG A 483 4.62 11.32 50.57
C ARG A 483 4.32 11.65 49.13
N VAL A 484 5.29 11.44 48.26
CA VAL A 484 5.18 11.68 46.84
C VAL A 484 5.68 10.48 46.02
N LEU A 485 5.10 10.28 44.87
CA LEU A 485 5.63 9.39 43.84
C LEU A 485 6.26 10.22 42.72
N PHE A 486 7.40 9.81 42.24
CA PHE A 486 7.97 10.39 41.03
C PHE A 486 7.52 9.61 39.81
N VAL A 487 7.25 10.32 38.72
CA VAL A 487 6.94 9.71 37.42
C VAL A 487 7.98 10.17 36.39
N GLU A 488 8.65 9.19 35.82
CA GLU A 488 9.65 9.38 34.77
C GLU A 488 9.23 8.66 33.50
N VAL A 489 9.04 9.44 32.42
CA VAL A 489 8.75 8.90 31.11
C VAL A 489 9.92 9.18 30.19
N ARG A 490 10.57 8.13 29.71
CA ARG A 490 11.63 8.24 28.71
C ARG A 490 11.03 8.23 27.30
N PRO A 491 11.49 9.12 26.41
CA PRO A 491 11.03 9.11 25.02
C PRO A 491 11.43 7.80 24.33
N SER A 492 10.48 7.13 23.70
CA SER A 492 10.68 5.96 22.85
C SER A 492 10.57 6.34 21.37
N ASP A 493 10.14 5.45 20.49
CA ASP A 493 9.95 5.77 19.09
C ASP A 493 8.71 6.65 18.86
N ALA A 494 8.91 7.95 18.75
CA ALA A 494 7.84 8.93 18.52
C ALA A 494 7.04 8.71 17.22
N SER A 495 7.51 7.88 16.30
CA SER A 495 6.78 7.50 15.09
C SER A 495 5.65 6.50 15.36
N ALA A 496 5.70 5.74 16.47
CA ALA A 496 4.60 4.90 16.94
C ALA A 496 3.43 5.78 17.41
N PHE A 497 2.20 5.26 17.31
CA PHE A 497 1.02 6.01 17.72
C PHE A 497 0.36 5.47 18.98
N SER A 498 0.25 4.17 19.13
CA SER A 498 -0.37 3.50 20.26
C SER A 498 0.58 2.46 20.87
N GLU A 499 0.47 2.26 22.18
CA GLU A 499 1.30 1.32 22.92
C GLU A 499 0.59 0.73 24.14
N VAL A 500 1.19 -0.31 24.72
CA VAL A 500 0.92 -0.77 26.09
C VAL A 500 2.03 -0.23 26.97
N LEU A 501 1.68 0.52 28.01
CA LEU A 501 2.62 1.17 28.91
C LEU A 501 3.08 0.19 29.98
N ASN A 502 4.37 -0.15 29.98
CA ASN A 502 4.98 -0.97 31.01
C ASN A 502 5.65 -0.07 32.05
N VAL A 503 5.16 -0.11 33.28
CA VAL A 503 5.62 0.73 34.40
C VAL A 503 6.45 -0.10 35.36
N ALA A 504 7.70 0.30 35.53
CA ALA A 504 8.63 -0.29 36.47
C ALA A 504 8.78 0.59 37.72
N GLY A 505 8.76 -0.01 38.90
CA GLY A 505 9.10 0.66 40.14
C GLY A 505 10.62 0.75 40.33
N ALA A 506 11.10 1.86 40.91
CA ALA A 506 12.48 1.99 41.39
C ALA A 506 12.51 2.76 42.72
N ASP A 507 13.23 2.23 43.71
CA ASP A 507 13.53 2.95 44.93
C ASP A 507 14.92 3.58 44.84
N ILE A 508 14.98 4.89 45.02
CA ILE A 508 16.24 5.64 44.94
C ILE A 508 16.43 6.40 46.25
N GLY A 509 17.03 5.72 47.21
CA GLY A 509 17.30 6.28 48.53
C GLY A 509 16.04 6.66 49.31
N GLY A 510 14.95 5.90 49.14
CA GLY A 510 13.64 6.18 49.76
C GLY A 510 12.69 7.03 48.92
N HIS A 511 13.11 7.44 47.71
CA HIS A 511 12.23 8.06 46.73
C HIS A 511 11.62 7.00 45.81
N HIS A 512 10.30 6.90 45.82
CA HIS A 512 9.55 5.94 45.00
C HIS A 512 9.34 6.51 43.58
N VAL A 513 9.92 5.87 42.61
CA VAL A 513 9.93 6.32 41.20
C VAL A 513 9.20 5.32 40.32
N LEU A 514 8.22 5.78 39.56
CA LEU A 514 7.54 5.02 38.50
C LEU A 514 8.17 5.36 37.16
N ARG A 515 8.79 4.38 36.52
CA ARG A 515 9.51 4.55 35.26
C ARG A 515 8.81 3.85 34.11
N CYS A 516 8.67 4.53 32.99
CA CYS A 516 8.19 3.93 31.75
C CYS A 516 8.84 4.58 30.54
N ALA A 517 8.63 3.97 29.37
CA ALA A 517 9.05 4.55 28.07
C ALA A 517 7.83 4.69 27.17
N SER A 518 7.73 5.80 26.44
CA SER A 518 6.57 6.11 25.61
C SER A 518 6.95 6.94 24.37
N PRO A 519 6.25 6.76 23.21
CA PRO A 519 6.35 7.63 22.06
C PRO A 519 5.75 9.02 22.30
N ALA A 520 4.94 9.22 23.36
CA ALA A 520 4.30 10.49 23.69
C ALA A 520 4.24 10.69 25.22
N ILE A 521 5.20 11.43 25.76
CA ILE A 521 5.35 11.66 27.22
C ILE A 521 4.07 12.14 27.88
N PRO A 522 3.38 13.20 27.39
CA PRO A 522 2.14 13.67 28.02
C PRO A 522 1.04 12.62 28.06
N ASN A 523 0.95 11.80 27.02
CA ASN A 523 -0.02 10.72 26.89
C ASN A 523 0.22 9.58 27.91
N ALA A 524 1.50 9.21 28.08
CA ALA A 524 1.89 8.21 29.06
C ALA A 524 1.59 8.67 30.50
N ILE A 525 1.88 9.93 30.80
CA ILE A 525 1.56 10.50 32.11
C ILE A 525 0.05 10.51 32.34
N ALA A 526 -0.75 10.93 31.35
CA ALA A 526 -2.20 10.93 31.45
C ALA A 526 -2.75 9.51 31.69
N ALA A 527 -2.27 8.52 30.91
CA ALA A 527 -2.66 7.12 31.08
C ALA A 527 -2.29 6.56 32.45
N LEU A 528 -1.09 6.87 32.92
CA LEU A 528 -0.62 6.44 34.24
C LEU A 528 -1.45 7.08 35.37
N LEU A 529 -1.80 8.35 35.26
CA LEU A 529 -2.66 9.04 36.23
C LEU A 529 -4.07 8.41 36.29
N LEU A 530 -4.65 8.06 35.13
CA LEU A 530 -5.93 7.36 35.08
C LEU A 530 -5.83 5.95 35.69
N PHE A 531 -4.77 5.23 35.37
CA PHE A 531 -4.49 3.91 35.95
C PHE A 531 -4.36 3.96 37.47
N ILE A 532 -3.58 4.91 37.99
CA ILE A 532 -3.42 5.10 39.45
C ILE A 532 -4.77 5.41 40.12
N ARG A 533 -5.58 6.28 39.52
CA ARG A 533 -6.94 6.56 40.00
C ARG A 533 -7.79 5.29 40.08
N ASP A 534 -7.74 4.48 39.00
CA ASP A 534 -8.60 3.29 38.91
C ASP A 534 -8.17 2.19 39.88
N GLU A 535 -6.86 2.03 40.13
CA GLU A 535 -6.31 1.08 41.09
C GLU A 535 -6.55 1.51 42.56
N THR A 536 -6.33 2.79 42.86
CA THR A 536 -6.39 3.31 44.22
C THR A 536 -7.75 3.86 44.64
N LYS A 537 -8.65 4.10 43.67
CA LYS A 537 -9.94 4.79 43.84
C LYS A 537 -9.82 6.22 44.39
N GLN A 538 -8.65 6.82 44.23
CA GLN A 538 -8.39 8.20 44.61
C GLN A 538 -7.95 9.04 43.42
N ILE A 539 -8.29 10.33 43.44
CA ILE A 539 -7.91 11.25 42.37
C ILE A 539 -6.48 11.72 42.60
N PRO A 540 -5.53 11.36 41.72
CA PRO A 540 -4.15 11.78 41.88
C PRO A 540 -3.96 13.27 41.49
N HIS A 541 -3.05 13.92 42.19
CA HIS A 541 -2.58 15.27 41.92
C HIS A 541 -1.18 15.21 41.34
N ALA A 542 -1.00 15.65 40.11
CA ALA A 542 0.29 15.68 39.42
C ALA A 542 0.86 17.11 39.37
N TYR A 543 2.11 17.23 39.79
CA TYR A 543 2.84 18.48 39.91
C TYR A 543 3.93 18.53 38.84
N PHE A 544 3.91 19.61 38.05
CA PHE A 544 4.84 19.87 36.97
C PHE A 544 5.59 21.17 37.23
N GLY A 545 6.88 21.19 36.90
CA GLY A 545 7.64 22.44 36.86
C GLY A 545 7.21 23.34 35.71
N TRP A 546 7.49 24.64 35.85
CA TRP A 546 7.23 25.61 34.80
C TRP A 546 8.09 25.34 33.57
N THR A 547 7.49 25.47 32.39
CA THR A 547 8.20 25.37 31.11
C THR A 547 8.23 26.71 30.41
N GLU A 548 9.43 27.20 30.05
CA GLU A 548 9.61 28.43 29.29
C GLU A 548 9.93 28.11 27.83
N GLY A 549 9.25 28.73 26.88
CA GLY A 549 9.55 28.59 25.46
C GLY A 549 8.40 28.92 24.53
N ASN A 550 8.65 28.78 23.22
CA ASN A 550 7.66 29.08 22.19
C ASN A 550 6.66 27.90 22.06
N PRO A 551 5.34 28.16 22.23
CA PRO A 551 4.31 27.11 22.14
C PRO A 551 4.31 26.35 20.80
N ILE A 552 4.61 27.04 19.69
CA ILE A 552 4.66 26.39 18.36
C ILE A 552 5.83 25.40 18.29
N VAL A 553 6.97 25.76 18.84
CA VAL A 553 8.15 24.86 18.91
C VAL A 553 7.85 23.64 19.77
N TYR A 554 7.15 23.82 20.89
CA TYR A 554 6.71 22.70 21.74
C TYR A 554 5.70 21.79 21.04
N LEU A 555 4.76 22.36 20.28
CA LEU A 555 3.82 21.58 19.48
C LEU A 555 4.56 20.74 18.43
N LEU A 556 5.51 21.32 17.71
CA LEU A 556 6.32 20.62 16.72
C LEU A 556 7.18 19.53 17.37
N LYS A 557 7.79 19.80 18.52
CA LYS A 557 8.54 18.79 19.29
C LYS A 557 7.64 17.65 19.75
N PHE A 558 6.40 17.94 20.16
CA PHE A 558 5.45 16.92 20.56
C PHE A 558 5.07 16.02 19.40
N LEU A 559 4.78 16.58 18.24
CA LEU A 559 4.42 15.83 17.05
C LEU A 559 5.58 14.98 16.49
N ALA A 560 6.80 15.51 16.51
CA ALA A 560 7.98 14.88 15.92
C ALA A 560 8.70 13.91 16.89
N PHE A 561 8.77 14.27 18.18
CA PHE A 561 9.61 13.55 19.16
C PHE A 561 8.82 13.02 20.36
N GLY A 562 7.50 13.29 20.46
CA GLY A 562 6.67 12.86 21.59
C GLY A 562 6.93 13.65 22.89
N GLU A 563 7.78 14.68 22.81
CA GLU A 563 8.12 15.58 23.90
C GLU A 563 7.19 16.82 23.88
N GLY A 564 7.56 17.94 24.27
CA GLY A 564 6.79 19.18 24.14
C GLY A 564 6.40 19.74 25.49
N ASP A 565 5.40 20.62 25.53
CA ASP A 565 4.88 21.16 26.78
C ASP A 565 4.01 20.10 27.47
N THR A 566 4.59 19.43 28.45
CA THR A 566 4.02 18.22 29.03
C THR A 566 2.73 18.48 29.81
N ALA A 567 2.67 19.51 30.63
CA ALA A 567 1.53 19.75 31.51
C ALA A 567 0.23 20.13 30.79
N PRO A 568 0.22 21.14 29.87
CA PRO A 568 -0.98 21.48 29.11
C PRO A 568 -1.48 20.34 28.22
N VAL A 569 -0.56 19.61 27.57
CA VAL A 569 -0.95 18.48 26.72
C VAL A 569 -1.52 17.33 27.55
N THR A 570 -0.90 16.99 28.70
CA THR A 570 -1.43 15.98 29.63
C THR A 570 -2.83 16.34 30.10
N ARG A 571 -3.06 17.62 30.46
CA ARG A 571 -4.38 18.12 30.88
C ARG A 571 -5.41 17.93 29.77
N GLU A 572 -5.06 18.23 28.53
CA GLU A 572 -5.98 18.09 27.40
C GLU A 572 -6.29 16.61 27.09
N VAL A 573 -5.28 15.73 27.15
CA VAL A 573 -5.49 14.28 27.04
C VAL A 573 -6.45 13.76 28.10
N LEU A 574 -6.25 14.17 29.37
CA LEU A 574 -7.15 13.81 30.47
C LEU A 574 -8.57 14.34 30.26
N ARG A 575 -8.71 15.56 29.74
CA ARG A 575 -10.02 16.17 29.44
C ARG A 575 -10.79 15.38 28.39
N GLN A 576 -10.10 14.83 27.40
CA GLN A 576 -10.70 14.03 26.34
C GLN A 576 -10.99 12.59 26.78
N ALA A 577 -10.12 12.02 27.62
CA ALA A 577 -10.26 10.63 28.09
C ALA A 577 -11.29 10.48 29.21
N GLU A 578 -11.41 11.49 30.12
CA GLU A 578 -12.35 11.51 31.23
C GLU A 578 -13.24 12.76 31.13
N HIS A 579 -14.51 12.53 30.85
CA HIS A 579 -15.47 13.62 30.65
C HIS A 579 -15.99 14.20 31.95
N ASP A 580 -16.04 13.40 33.04
CA ASP A 580 -16.45 13.87 34.35
C ASP A 580 -15.32 14.67 35.02
N PRO A 581 -15.50 15.98 35.26
CA PRO A 581 -14.48 16.80 35.92
C PRO A 581 -14.12 16.34 37.33
N GLU A 582 -15.07 15.72 38.05
CA GLU A 582 -14.86 15.26 39.42
C GLU A 582 -13.98 13.99 39.49
N LEU A 583 -13.98 13.17 38.42
CA LEU A 583 -13.17 11.97 38.30
C LEU A 583 -11.82 12.19 37.63
N ARG A 584 -11.57 13.41 37.17
CA ARG A 584 -10.37 13.74 36.40
C ARG A 584 -9.17 13.99 37.32
N PRO A 585 -8.00 13.34 37.06
CA PRO A 585 -6.74 13.65 37.72
C PRO A 585 -6.40 15.16 37.63
N ARG A 586 -5.89 15.72 38.69
CA ARG A 586 -5.64 17.16 38.81
C ARG A 586 -4.21 17.52 38.44
N ILE A 587 -4.04 18.50 37.56
CA ILE A 587 -2.73 18.97 37.06
C ILE A 587 -2.41 20.32 37.72
N HIS A 588 -1.25 20.39 38.36
CA HIS A 588 -0.70 21.59 38.98
C HIS A 588 0.58 21.98 38.23
N ILE A 589 0.70 23.25 37.88
CA ILE A 589 1.85 23.84 37.18
C ILE A 589 2.38 24.97 38.08
N GLY A 590 3.66 24.93 38.37
CA GLY A 590 4.29 25.90 39.22
C GLY A 590 5.73 26.19 38.84
#